data_6d332c02137473cee809b53e80ef0ec8
#
_entry.id   6d332c02137473cee809b53e80ef0ec8
#
_cell.length_a   1.000
_cell.length_b   1.000
_cell.length_c   1.000
_cell.angle_alpha   90.00
_cell.angle_beta   90.00
_cell.angle_gamma   90.00
#
_symmetry.space_group_name_H-M   'P 1'
#
loop_
_entity.id
_entity.type
_entity.pdbx_description
1 polymer ?
#
loop_
_entity_poly.entity_id
_entity_poly.type
_entity_poly.pdbx_seq_one_letter_code
_entity_poly.pdbx_strand_id
1 'polypeptide(L)'
;MGKRFHAKHFISEGHKETHCCDYLLATDLEMGTPDGYEATSWEDGYGDYTMKPDLTTLRKTPWLDGTAMVICDVLDHHTHEEVTHSPRAILKKQIKRLQEMGFDPIMATELEFFLFEKSFKEIQENGFRELRPISSYNEDYHILQTTKEEHIMRPLRNYLWDAGIPVENSKGEAET
;
A
#
# COMPACT_ATOMS: atom_id res chain seq x y z
N MET A 1 -4.26 4.19 -1.94
CA MET A 1 -4.68 5.21 -2.92
C MET A 1 -3.97 6.52 -2.61
N GLY A 2 -3.79 7.43 -3.58
CA GLY A 2 -3.04 8.66 -3.35
C GLY A 2 -3.13 9.65 -4.50
N LYS A 3 -2.53 10.82 -4.29
CA LYS A 3 -2.39 11.88 -5.28
C LYS A 3 -0.92 12.22 -5.48
N ARG A 4 -0.61 12.87 -6.58
CA ARG A 4 0.72 13.44 -6.84
C ARG A 4 0.67 14.95 -6.81
N PHE A 5 1.64 15.54 -6.13
CA PHE A 5 1.83 16.98 -6.07
C PHE A 5 3.14 17.38 -6.72
N HIS A 6 3.14 18.57 -7.29
CA HIS A 6 4.41 19.23 -7.57
C HIS A 6 5.09 19.59 -6.25
N ALA A 7 6.39 19.36 -6.14
CA ALA A 7 7.14 19.56 -4.89
C ALA A 7 6.97 20.98 -4.29
N LYS A 8 6.97 22.02 -5.12
CA LYS A 8 6.75 23.41 -4.65
C LYS A 8 5.39 23.59 -3.99
N HIS A 9 4.33 23.01 -4.58
CA HIS A 9 3.00 23.06 -3.99
C HIS A 9 2.92 22.27 -2.68
N PHE A 10 3.53 21.10 -2.64
CA PHE A 10 3.58 20.31 -1.40
C PHE A 10 4.28 21.07 -0.28
N ILE A 11 5.43 21.71 -0.56
CA ILE A 11 6.19 22.49 0.43
C ILE A 11 5.39 23.72 0.90
N SER A 12 4.66 24.40 0.04
CA SER A 12 3.91 25.59 0.42
C SER A 12 2.60 25.27 1.17
N GLU A 13 1.85 24.26 0.71
CA GLU A 13 0.48 24.00 1.20
C GLU A 13 0.21 22.53 1.47
N GLY A 14 0.54 21.64 0.51
CA GLY A 14 0.12 20.24 0.56
C GLY A 14 0.66 19.43 1.75
N HIS A 15 1.71 19.89 2.41
CA HIS A 15 2.24 19.29 3.62
C HIS A 15 1.36 19.50 4.86
N LYS A 16 0.45 20.47 4.82
CA LYS A 16 -0.50 20.73 5.90
C LYS A 16 -1.64 19.72 5.84
N GLU A 17 -2.33 19.69 4.71
CA GLU A 17 -3.42 18.77 4.41
C GLU A 17 -3.80 18.81 2.93
N THR A 18 -4.59 17.83 2.51
CA THR A 18 -5.27 17.78 1.23
C THR A 18 -6.56 16.97 1.40
N HIS A 19 -7.39 16.88 0.36
CA HIS A 19 -8.69 16.21 0.45
C HIS A 19 -8.77 15.05 -0.52
N CYS A 20 -9.61 14.07 -0.23
CA CYS A 20 -9.99 13.00 -1.15
C CYS A 20 -11.45 12.66 -0.94
N CYS A 21 -12.06 12.09 -1.98
CA CYS A 21 -13.43 11.63 -1.90
C CYS A 21 -13.60 10.54 -0.85
N ASP A 22 -14.66 10.55 -0.09
CA ASP A 22 -14.92 9.63 1.02
C ASP A 22 -15.15 8.19 0.56
N TYR A 23 -15.67 7.98 -0.67
CA TYR A 23 -15.83 6.64 -1.23
C TYR A 23 -14.51 5.86 -1.36
N LEU A 24 -13.37 6.54 -1.33
CA LEU A 24 -12.07 5.88 -1.51
C LEU A 24 -11.72 4.86 -0.41
N LEU A 25 -12.42 4.86 0.71
CA LEU A 25 -12.34 3.79 1.73
C LEU A 25 -13.38 2.68 1.54
N ALA A 26 -14.22 2.78 0.51
CA ALA A 26 -15.34 1.87 0.22
C ALA A 26 -15.36 1.40 -1.24
N THR A 27 -14.20 1.29 -1.86
CA THR A 27 -14.06 0.76 -3.23
C THR A 27 -13.70 -0.72 -3.24
N ASP A 28 -14.12 -1.41 -4.29
CA ASP A 28 -13.65 -2.76 -4.61
C ASP A 28 -12.28 -2.76 -5.32
N LEU A 29 -11.81 -3.92 -5.77
CA LEU A 29 -10.52 -4.08 -6.44
C LEU A 29 -10.46 -3.40 -7.81
N GLU A 30 -11.59 -3.18 -8.47
CA GLU A 30 -11.70 -2.49 -9.76
C GLU A 30 -11.97 -0.98 -9.59
N MET A 31 -11.91 -0.47 -8.36
CA MET A 31 -12.24 0.90 -7.99
C MET A 31 -13.72 1.25 -8.19
N GLY A 32 -14.57 0.25 -8.29
CA GLY A 32 -16.03 0.42 -8.22
C GLY A 32 -16.48 0.85 -6.82
N THR A 33 -17.65 1.45 -6.74
CA THR A 33 -18.26 1.91 -5.49
C THR A 33 -19.48 1.05 -5.17
N PRO A 34 -19.30 -0.14 -4.58
CA PRO A 34 -20.42 -1.01 -4.24
C PRO A 34 -21.32 -0.37 -3.17
N ASP A 35 -22.61 -0.68 -3.23
CA ASP A 35 -23.59 -0.22 -2.26
C ASP A 35 -23.45 -0.92 -0.91
N GLY A 36 -24.07 -0.36 0.13
CA GLY A 36 -24.22 -0.99 1.44
C GLY A 36 -23.20 -0.49 2.50
N TYR A 37 -22.42 0.51 2.21
CA TYR A 37 -21.60 1.18 3.22
C TYR A 37 -22.38 2.28 3.93
N GLU A 38 -22.35 2.28 5.26
CA GLU A 38 -22.99 3.30 6.10
C GLU A 38 -22.30 4.68 5.99
N ALA A 39 -20.96 4.65 5.79
CA ALA A 39 -20.14 5.85 5.82
C ALA A 39 -20.19 6.67 4.52
N THR A 40 -20.66 6.09 3.43
CA THR A 40 -20.71 6.74 2.12
C THR A 40 -21.65 5.99 1.20
N SER A 41 -22.51 6.71 0.49
CA SER A 41 -23.42 6.15 -0.49
C SER A 41 -23.68 7.13 -1.63
N TRP A 42 -24.13 6.62 -2.76
CA TRP A 42 -24.57 7.43 -3.88
C TRP A 42 -25.83 8.24 -3.53
N GLU A 43 -26.71 7.69 -2.70
CA GLU A 43 -27.97 8.29 -2.31
C GLU A 43 -27.78 9.50 -1.38
N ASP A 44 -26.80 9.43 -0.47
CA ASP A 44 -26.46 10.51 0.47
C ASP A 44 -25.54 11.57 -0.18
N GLY A 45 -25.02 11.27 -1.36
CA GLY A 45 -23.98 12.05 -2.02
C GLY A 45 -22.61 11.79 -1.42
N TYR A 46 -21.58 11.85 -2.26
CA TYR A 46 -20.19 11.68 -1.80
C TYR A 46 -19.65 12.98 -1.22
N GLY A 47 -18.98 12.86 -0.07
CA GLY A 47 -18.25 13.95 0.57
C GLY A 47 -16.74 13.84 0.39
N ASP A 48 -16.02 14.60 1.19
CA ASP A 48 -14.56 14.56 1.24
C ASP A 48 -14.06 14.10 2.61
N TYR A 49 -12.95 13.40 2.59
CA TYR A 49 -12.06 13.24 3.74
C TYR A 49 -10.88 14.21 3.66
N THR A 50 -10.38 14.65 4.79
CA THR A 50 -9.11 15.36 4.90
C THR A 50 -7.97 14.34 5.02
N MET A 51 -6.99 14.42 4.14
CA MET A 51 -5.75 13.65 4.21
C MET A 51 -4.67 14.51 4.83
N LYS A 52 -4.22 14.15 6.01
CA LYS A 52 -3.15 14.85 6.74
C LYS A 52 -1.84 14.08 6.60
N PRO A 53 -0.81 14.62 5.91
CA PRO A 53 0.46 13.96 5.76
C PRO A 53 1.17 13.74 7.10
N ASP A 54 1.57 12.51 7.36
CA ASP A 54 2.49 12.18 8.44
C ASP A 54 3.93 12.35 7.96
N LEU A 55 4.52 13.50 8.22
CA LEU A 55 5.86 13.84 7.73
C LEU A 55 6.96 12.94 8.29
N THR A 56 6.70 12.17 9.36
CA THR A 56 7.66 11.17 9.86
C THR A 56 7.81 10.01 8.88
N THR A 57 6.85 9.82 7.99
CA THR A 57 6.86 8.80 6.94
C THR A 57 7.39 9.29 5.60
N LEU A 58 7.76 10.58 5.51
CA LEU A 58 8.27 11.16 4.26
C LEU A 58 9.61 10.50 3.90
N ARG A 59 9.66 9.91 2.72
CA ARG A 59 10.84 9.19 2.25
C ARG A 59 11.00 9.26 0.74
N LYS A 60 12.24 9.12 0.31
CA LYS A 60 12.57 9.03 -1.11
C LYS A 60 11.92 7.81 -1.75
N THR A 61 11.53 7.94 -3.00
CA THR A 61 11.01 6.82 -3.81
C THR A 61 12.09 6.41 -4.82
N PRO A 62 12.99 5.46 -4.48
CA PRO A 62 14.22 5.22 -5.26
C PRO A 62 14.00 4.73 -6.68
N TRP A 63 12.84 4.10 -6.96
CA TRP A 63 12.46 3.63 -8.30
C TRP A 63 11.81 4.71 -9.19
N LEU A 64 11.63 5.93 -8.66
CA LEU A 64 11.10 7.08 -9.39
C LEU A 64 11.99 8.29 -9.15
N ASP A 65 12.70 8.72 -10.18
CA ASP A 65 13.59 9.88 -10.07
C ASP A 65 12.83 11.15 -9.65
N GLY A 66 13.47 11.97 -8.81
CA GLY A 66 12.90 13.22 -8.31
C GLY A 66 11.63 13.09 -7.48
N THR A 67 11.31 11.90 -6.95
CA THR A 67 10.04 11.61 -6.28
C THR A 67 10.25 11.26 -4.80
N ALA A 68 9.34 11.74 -3.96
CA ALA A 68 9.19 11.32 -2.57
C ALA A 68 7.76 10.87 -2.29
N MET A 69 7.61 10.02 -1.28
CA MET A 69 6.34 9.48 -0.82
C MET A 69 6.10 9.86 0.63
N VAL A 70 4.87 10.15 0.99
CA VAL A 70 4.42 10.37 2.37
C VAL A 70 3.09 9.65 2.59
N ILE A 71 2.92 9.05 3.75
CA ILE A 71 1.66 8.43 4.16
C ILE A 71 0.80 9.48 4.87
N CYS A 72 -0.52 9.46 4.61
CA CYS A 72 -1.46 10.38 5.24
C CYS A 72 -2.37 9.65 6.23
N ASP A 73 -2.71 10.33 7.31
CA ASP A 73 -3.88 10.00 8.11
C ASP A 73 -5.15 10.49 7.40
N VAL A 74 -6.25 9.77 7.57
CA VAL A 74 -7.56 10.14 7.01
C VAL A 74 -8.43 10.66 8.15
N LEU A 75 -8.86 11.89 8.01
CA LEU A 75 -9.67 12.60 8.98
C LEU A 75 -11.03 12.96 8.40
N ASP A 76 -12.03 13.03 9.24
CA ASP A 76 -13.31 13.62 8.89
C ASP A 76 -13.12 15.08 8.48
N HIS A 77 -13.74 15.49 7.37
CA HIS A 77 -13.54 16.83 6.80
C HIS A 77 -14.04 17.98 7.70
N HIS A 78 -15.05 17.72 8.51
CA HIS A 78 -15.69 18.75 9.34
C HIS A 78 -15.11 18.78 10.76
N THR A 79 -14.92 17.60 11.36
CA THR A 79 -14.46 17.49 12.77
C THR A 79 -12.95 17.41 12.90
N HIS A 80 -12.24 17.04 11.83
CA HIS A 80 -10.82 16.71 11.81
C HIS A 80 -10.44 15.57 12.78
N GLU A 81 -11.40 14.76 13.20
CA GLU A 81 -11.16 13.54 13.95
C GLU A 81 -10.76 12.38 13.02
N GLU A 82 -10.01 11.41 13.54
CA GLU A 82 -9.63 10.24 12.76
C GLU A 82 -10.86 9.45 12.29
N VAL A 83 -10.92 9.14 11.00
CA VAL A 83 -11.94 8.25 10.44
C VAL A 83 -11.70 6.84 10.98
N THR A 84 -12.59 6.37 11.85
CA THR A 84 -12.39 5.18 12.69
C THR A 84 -12.26 3.87 11.92
N HIS A 85 -12.80 3.78 10.71
CA HIS A 85 -12.67 2.63 9.82
C HIS A 85 -11.49 2.73 8.85
N SER A 86 -10.72 3.81 8.88
CA SER A 86 -9.46 3.91 8.16
C SER A 86 -8.46 2.87 8.69
N PRO A 87 -7.81 2.05 7.83
CA PRO A 87 -6.87 1.02 8.27
C PRO A 87 -5.75 1.56 9.17
N ARG A 88 -5.23 2.74 8.85
CA ARG A 88 -4.16 3.37 9.64
C ARG A 88 -4.67 3.83 11.02
N ALA A 89 -5.88 4.35 11.12
CA ALA A 89 -6.49 4.72 12.40
C ALA A 89 -6.72 3.48 13.28
N ILE A 90 -7.18 2.37 12.70
CA ILE A 90 -7.32 1.10 13.40
C ILE A 90 -5.98 0.63 13.96
N LEU A 91 -4.92 0.65 13.16
CA LEU A 91 -3.58 0.26 13.60
C LEU A 91 -3.09 1.17 14.73
N LYS A 92 -3.17 2.48 14.59
CA LYS A 92 -2.78 3.45 15.64
C LYS A 92 -3.52 3.21 16.94
N LYS A 93 -4.83 2.93 16.87
CA LYS A 93 -5.65 2.60 18.05
C LYS A 93 -5.16 1.33 18.76
N GLN A 94 -4.76 0.28 18.01
CA GLN A 94 -4.25 -0.94 18.63
C GLN A 94 -2.86 -0.74 19.23
N ILE A 95 -1.98 0.00 18.57
CA ILE A 95 -0.66 0.35 19.12
C ILE A 95 -0.82 1.12 20.44
N LYS A 96 -1.68 2.14 20.46
CA LYS A 96 -1.96 2.92 21.68
C LYS A 96 -2.46 2.02 22.82
N ARG A 97 -3.39 1.11 22.52
CA ARG A 97 -3.91 0.16 23.52
C ARG A 97 -2.81 -0.74 24.09
N LEU A 98 -1.89 -1.23 23.28
CA LEU A 98 -0.75 -2.02 23.74
C LEU A 98 0.18 -1.18 24.64
N GLN A 99 0.46 0.06 24.25
CA GLN A 99 1.28 0.96 25.05
C GLN A 99 0.65 1.29 26.43
N GLU A 100 -0.66 1.47 26.47
CA GLU A 100 -1.40 1.64 27.74
C GLU A 100 -1.31 0.40 28.65
N MET A 101 -1.07 -0.79 28.07
CA MET A 101 -0.80 -2.04 28.80
C MET A 101 0.68 -2.23 29.17
N GLY A 102 1.56 -1.30 28.78
CA GLY A 102 3.00 -1.36 29.05
C GLY A 102 3.81 -2.14 28.02
N PHE A 103 3.28 -2.36 26.80
CA PHE A 103 3.96 -3.05 25.72
C PHE A 103 4.25 -2.13 24.54
N ASP A 104 5.43 -2.23 23.97
CA ASP A 104 5.76 -1.66 22.67
C ASP A 104 5.75 -2.77 21.60
N PRO A 105 4.82 -2.74 20.64
CA PRO A 105 4.74 -3.79 19.63
C PRO A 105 5.86 -3.64 18.59
N ILE A 106 6.50 -4.76 18.27
CA ILE A 106 7.41 -4.88 17.13
C ILE A 106 6.81 -5.91 16.20
N MET A 107 6.64 -5.53 14.93
CA MET A 107 6.06 -6.38 13.90
C MET A 107 6.89 -6.35 12.62
N ALA A 108 6.84 -7.44 11.88
CA ALA A 108 7.35 -7.54 10.53
C ALA A 108 6.21 -7.98 9.59
N THR A 109 6.40 -7.79 8.32
CA THR A 109 5.51 -8.29 7.27
C THR A 109 6.27 -9.25 6.37
N GLU A 110 5.64 -10.33 5.98
CA GLU A 110 6.03 -11.18 4.89
C GLU A 110 5.10 -10.88 3.73
N LEU A 111 5.66 -10.41 2.61
CA LEU A 111 4.90 -10.09 1.41
C LEU A 111 5.15 -11.18 0.38
N GLU A 112 4.14 -11.98 0.15
CA GLU A 112 4.18 -13.08 -0.82
C GLU A 112 3.46 -12.69 -2.11
N PHE A 113 3.97 -13.15 -3.24
CA PHE A 113 3.36 -12.91 -4.55
C PHE A 113 3.80 -13.96 -5.56
N PHE A 114 2.94 -14.17 -6.56
CA PHE A 114 3.24 -15.00 -7.71
C PHE A 114 3.77 -14.16 -8.86
N LEU A 115 4.75 -14.69 -9.59
CA LEU A 115 5.18 -14.16 -10.86
C LEU A 115 4.62 -15.02 -12.00
N PHE A 116 4.01 -14.37 -12.98
CA PHE A 116 3.43 -15.04 -14.15
C PHE A 116 4.17 -14.66 -15.43
N GLU A 117 4.19 -15.59 -16.41
CA GLU A 117 4.82 -15.37 -17.71
C GLU A 117 4.13 -14.28 -18.53
N LYS A 118 2.82 -14.10 -18.34
CA LYS A 118 1.99 -13.16 -19.08
C LYS A 118 1.81 -11.83 -18.34
N SER A 119 1.65 -10.75 -19.11
CA SER A 119 1.26 -9.46 -18.53
C SER A 119 -0.16 -9.50 -17.95
N PHE A 120 -0.46 -8.59 -17.00
CA PHE A 120 -1.82 -8.44 -16.48
C PHE A 120 -2.87 -8.21 -17.55
N LYS A 121 -2.53 -7.47 -18.62
CA LYS A 121 -3.43 -7.21 -19.73
C LYS A 121 -3.81 -8.51 -20.46
N GLU A 122 -2.84 -9.33 -20.80
CA GLU A 122 -3.09 -10.62 -21.46
C GLU A 122 -3.88 -11.58 -20.56
N ILE A 123 -3.60 -11.58 -19.26
CA ILE A 123 -4.33 -12.37 -18.27
C ILE A 123 -5.79 -11.92 -18.19
N GLN A 124 -6.05 -10.63 -18.15
CA GLN A 124 -7.40 -10.06 -18.12
C GLN A 124 -8.17 -10.36 -19.41
N GLU A 125 -7.55 -10.17 -20.57
CA GLU A 125 -8.15 -10.49 -21.89
C GLU A 125 -8.54 -11.98 -21.99
N ASN A 126 -7.83 -12.86 -21.30
CA ASN A 126 -8.13 -14.30 -21.22
C ASN A 126 -9.07 -14.68 -20.06
N GLY A 127 -9.70 -13.70 -19.40
CA GLY A 127 -10.61 -13.92 -18.28
C GLY A 127 -9.96 -14.57 -17.07
N PHE A 128 -8.70 -14.27 -16.79
CA PHE A 128 -7.90 -14.81 -15.67
C PHE A 128 -7.74 -16.34 -15.72
N ARG A 129 -7.69 -16.91 -16.92
CA ARG A 129 -7.52 -18.35 -17.14
C ARG A 129 -6.12 -18.66 -17.62
N GLU A 130 -5.72 -19.95 -17.47
CA GLU A 130 -4.43 -20.46 -17.91
C GLU A 130 -3.25 -19.64 -17.39
N LEU A 131 -3.28 -19.30 -16.12
CA LEU A 131 -2.18 -18.65 -15.43
C LEU A 131 -0.98 -19.60 -15.39
N ARG A 132 0.13 -19.19 -16.00
CA ARG A 132 1.38 -19.92 -15.96
C ARG A 132 2.36 -19.17 -15.09
N PRO A 133 2.74 -19.76 -13.92
CA PRO A 133 3.81 -19.19 -13.13
C PRO A 133 5.14 -19.30 -13.88
N ILE A 134 6.10 -18.46 -13.54
CA ILE A 134 7.45 -18.50 -14.14
C ILE A 134 8.24 -19.74 -13.78
N SER A 135 7.88 -20.40 -12.68
CA SER A 135 8.44 -21.66 -12.25
C SER A 135 7.51 -22.84 -12.54
N SER A 136 8.09 -24.00 -12.79
CA SER A 136 7.35 -25.24 -13.07
C SER A 136 7.35 -26.24 -11.89
N TYR A 137 7.88 -25.85 -10.75
CA TYR A 137 7.95 -26.69 -9.55
C TYR A 137 8.08 -25.85 -8.27
N ASN A 138 7.91 -26.50 -7.13
CA ASN A 138 8.03 -25.87 -5.82
C ASN A 138 9.41 -25.23 -5.60
N GLU A 139 9.44 -23.95 -5.28
CA GLU A 139 10.66 -23.15 -5.11
C GLU A 139 11.06 -22.95 -3.65
N ASP A 140 10.38 -23.59 -2.70
CA ASP A 140 10.61 -23.40 -1.28
C ASP A 140 12.10 -23.49 -0.91
N TYR A 141 12.66 -22.33 -0.52
CA TYR A 141 14.10 -22.14 -0.24
C TYR A 141 15.06 -22.57 -1.37
N HIS A 142 14.57 -22.71 -2.60
CA HIS A 142 15.39 -23.17 -3.73
C HIS A 142 16.20 -22.05 -4.36
N ILE A 143 17.41 -21.83 -3.86
CA ILE A 143 18.24 -20.66 -4.23
C ILE A 143 18.57 -20.59 -5.73
N LEU A 144 18.81 -21.71 -6.40
CA LEU A 144 19.14 -21.71 -7.83
C LEU A 144 17.95 -21.25 -8.70
N GLN A 145 16.75 -21.68 -8.35
CA GLN A 145 15.56 -21.32 -9.11
C GLN A 145 15.25 -19.81 -8.94
N THR A 146 15.19 -19.33 -7.72
CA THR A 146 14.94 -17.92 -7.45
C THR A 146 16.03 -16.99 -7.98
N THR A 147 17.25 -17.51 -8.20
CA THR A 147 18.33 -16.75 -8.84
C THR A 147 18.00 -16.32 -10.27
N LYS A 148 17.15 -17.06 -10.98
CA LYS A 148 16.72 -16.68 -12.34
C LYS A 148 15.93 -15.36 -12.34
N GLU A 149 15.24 -15.06 -11.23
CA GLU A 149 14.39 -13.90 -11.07
C GLU A 149 15.08 -12.74 -10.30
N GLU A 150 16.40 -12.83 -10.09
CA GLU A 150 17.16 -11.76 -9.43
C GLU A 150 17.11 -10.41 -10.14
N HIS A 151 16.80 -10.40 -11.42
CA HIS A 151 16.55 -9.15 -12.17
C HIS A 151 15.31 -8.39 -11.68
N ILE A 152 14.37 -9.07 -10.99
CA ILE A 152 13.19 -8.49 -10.31
C ILE A 152 13.48 -8.36 -8.81
N MET A 153 13.91 -9.44 -8.17
CA MET A 153 14.01 -9.50 -6.71
C MET A 153 15.11 -8.61 -6.13
N ARG A 154 16.25 -8.50 -6.82
CA ARG A 154 17.34 -7.62 -6.37
C ARG A 154 16.96 -6.13 -6.37
N PRO A 155 16.38 -5.58 -7.45
CA PRO A 155 15.83 -4.22 -7.42
C PRO A 155 14.80 -4.01 -6.30
N LEU A 156 13.90 -4.96 -6.05
CA LEU A 156 12.91 -4.86 -4.97
C LEU A 156 13.59 -4.72 -3.60
N ARG A 157 14.53 -5.60 -3.27
CA ARG A 157 15.27 -5.51 -1.99
C ARG A 157 16.01 -4.18 -1.85
N ASN A 158 16.72 -3.77 -2.90
CA ASN A 158 17.52 -2.55 -2.88
C ASN A 158 16.63 -1.30 -2.76
N TYR A 159 15.56 -1.21 -3.54
CA TYR A 159 14.65 -0.06 -3.50
C TYR A 159 13.91 0.06 -2.17
N LEU A 160 13.49 -1.05 -1.59
CA LEU A 160 12.88 -1.03 -0.26
C LEU A 160 13.88 -0.55 0.78
N TRP A 161 15.10 -1.07 0.75
CA TRP A 161 16.18 -0.63 1.65
C TRP A 161 16.47 0.86 1.50
N ASP A 162 16.65 1.34 0.27
CA ASP A 162 16.93 2.74 -0.05
C ASP A 162 15.73 3.66 0.29
N ALA A 163 14.52 3.12 0.31
CA ALA A 163 13.31 3.81 0.80
C ALA A 163 13.22 3.83 2.34
N GLY A 164 14.20 3.27 3.06
CA GLY A 164 14.20 3.19 4.53
C GLY A 164 13.27 2.12 5.08
N ILE A 165 12.95 1.09 4.28
CA ILE A 165 12.21 -0.09 4.69
C ILE A 165 13.21 -1.24 4.79
N PRO A 166 13.65 -1.64 6.00
CA PRO A 166 14.59 -2.73 6.17
C PRO A 166 14.03 -4.04 5.62
N VAL A 167 14.75 -4.65 4.69
CA VAL A 167 14.42 -5.96 4.14
C VAL A 167 15.39 -6.97 4.73
N GLU A 168 14.88 -7.96 5.42
CA GLU A 168 15.71 -9.04 5.98
C GLU A 168 16.21 -9.96 4.87
N ASN A 169 15.29 -10.50 4.09
CA ASN A 169 15.62 -11.45 3.01
C ASN A 169 14.54 -11.48 1.93
N SER A 170 14.78 -12.29 0.92
CA SER A 170 13.77 -12.81 -0.01
C SER A 170 14.09 -14.28 -0.31
N LYS A 171 13.08 -15.10 -0.41
CA LYS A 171 13.21 -16.53 -0.70
C LYS A 171 12.08 -16.98 -1.63
N GLY A 172 12.22 -18.16 -2.21
CA GLY A 172 11.10 -18.88 -2.79
C GLY A 172 10.24 -19.46 -1.67
N GLU A 173 8.94 -19.62 -1.94
CA GLU A 173 7.98 -20.19 -1.00
C GLU A 173 7.34 -21.43 -1.59
N ALA A 174 6.78 -22.27 -0.71
CA ALA A 174 6.03 -23.44 -1.12
C ALA A 174 4.78 -23.01 -1.92
N GLU A 175 4.47 -23.78 -2.96
CA GLU A 175 3.28 -23.58 -3.82
C GLU A 175 3.27 -22.28 -4.65
N THR A 176 4.41 -21.64 -4.82
CA THR A 176 4.56 -20.46 -5.71
C THR A 176 4.97 -20.83 -7.12
#